data_ed91a873a9f14f3b513db3a9d416e8ee
#
_entry.id   ed91a873a9f14f3b513db3a9d416e8ee
#
_cell.length_a   1.000
_cell.length_b   1.000
_cell.length_c   1.000
_cell.angle_alpha   90.00
_cell.angle_beta   90.00
_cell.angle_gamma   90.00
#
_symmetry.space_group_name_H-M   'P 1'
#
loop_
_entity.id
_entity.type
_entity.pdbx_description
1 polymer ?
#
loop_
_entity_poly.entity_id
_entity_poly.type
_entity_poly.pdbx_seq_one_letter_code
_entity_poly.pdbx_strand_id
1 'polypeptide(L)'
;KNNIYNIYMLNNDTRKLIDYFIHDYKYNAELKNNNNNLFQQIYHQLNALDNVNFKSNLSVNSFKTFELLSSSFIPKHIKIEINKTKKIYTYKCNINNSNTTIYIKFYVSEYSKITITKQKQMLKKILLVIKFLFLYKSNNTINNLTIHIHMSKHKKFLPKNNTDILNQNNVNTAVTYACAKEGECIIYRKEEWFKVLIHELMHSLCLDFSSFNYTLLKKKNTQ
;
A
#
# COMPACT_ATOMS: atom_id res chain seq x y z
N LYS A 1 -17.45 5.68 30.12
CA LYS A 1 -18.45 4.80 29.48
C LYS A 1 -17.70 3.91 28.52
N ASN A 2 -17.52 2.65 28.92
CA ASN A 2 -16.81 1.63 28.16
C ASN A 2 -17.69 1.20 26.98
N ASN A 3 -17.25 1.43 25.75
CA ASN A 3 -17.82 0.81 24.58
C ASN A 3 -17.37 -0.67 24.55
N ILE A 4 -18.17 -1.52 25.16
CA ILE A 4 -18.09 -2.95 24.97
C ILE A 4 -18.65 -3.20 23.57
N TYR A 5 -17.77 -3.40 22.59
CA TYR A 5 -18.17 -3.87 21.27
C TYR A 5 -18.87 -5.21 21.44
N ASN A 6 -20.04 -5.35 20.82
CA ASN A 6 -20.85 -6.56 20.84
C ASN A 6 -20.06 -7.77 20.31
N ILE A 7 -19.46 -8.53 21.21
CA ILE A 7 -18.72 -9.79 20.96
C ILE A 7 -19.67 -10.93 20.51
N TYR A 8 -20.97 -10.66 20.40
CA TYR A 8 -22.01 -11.68 20.18
C TYR A 8 -22.05 -12.31 18.77
N MET A 9 -21.25 -11.83 17.81
CA MET A 9 -21.19 -12.41 16.45
C MET A 9 -19.94 -13.26 16.15
N LEU A 10 -19.06 -13.45 17.10
CA LEU A 10 -17.86 -14.26 16.87
C LEU A 10 -18.17 -15.74 17.09
N ASN A 11 -17.75 -16.60 16.14
CA ASN A 11 -17.84 -18.05 16.31
C ASN A 11 -16.92 -18.53 17.47
N ASN A 12 -17.15 -19.76 17.94
CA ASN A 12 -16.42 -20.29 19.10
C ASN A 12 -14.89 -20.35 18.89
N ASP A 13 -14.42 -20.57 17.66
CA ASP A 13 -13.00 -20.65 17.39
C ASP A 13 -12.34 -19.26 17.40
N THR A 14 -13.04 -18.25 16.89
CA THR A 14 -12.60 -16.84 17.00
C THR A 14 -12.57 -16.39 18.46
N ARG A 15 -13.52 -16.81 19.30
CA ARG A 15 -13.51 -16.53 20.75
C ARG A 15 -12.30 -17.17 21.42
N LYS A 16 -12.05 -18.46 21.17
CA LYS A 16 -10.86 -19.18 21.72
C LYS A 16 -9.54 -18.48 21.31
N LEU A 17 -9.46 -18.04 20.06
CA LEU A 17 -8.30 -17.31 19.55
C LEU A 17 -8.11 -15.96 20.26
N ILE A 18 -9.20 -15.21 20.47
CA ILE A 18 -9.18 -13.94 21.20
C ILE A 18 -8.83 -14.18 22.67
N ASP A 19 -9.41 -15.21 23.30
CA ASP A 19 -9.10 -15.57 24.71
C ASP A 19 -7.64 -16.01 24.85
N TYR A 20 -7.08 -16.73 23.88
CA TYR A 20 -5.67 -17.08 23.82
C TYR A 20 -4.79 -15.80 23.75
N PHE A 21 -5.10 -14.86 22.85
CA PHE A 21 -4.39 -13.60 22.77
C PHE A 21 -4.56 -12.70 23.99
N ILE A 22 -5.75 -12.68 24.63
CA ILE A 22 -6.00 -11.92 25.85
C ILE A 22 -5.27 -12.55 27.05
N HIS A 23 -5.18 -13.89 27.14
CA HIS A 23 -4.42 -14.58 28.18
C HIS A 23 -2.91 -14.36 28.04
N ASP A 24 -2.41 -14.39 26.82
CA ASP A 24 -1.03 -14.05 26.49
C ASP A 24 -0.73 -12.55 26.75
N TYR A 25 -1.75 -11.70 26.63
CA TYR A 25 -1.67 -10.26 26.98
C TYR A 25 -1.49 -9.98 28.48
N LYS A 26 -1.89 -10.90 29.38
CA LYS A 26 -1.58 -10.79 30.82
C LYS A 26 -0.10 -10.98 31.11
N TYR A 27 0.62 -11.69 30.26
CA TYR A 27 2.09 -11.81 30.32
C TYR A 27 2.82 -10.55 29.87
N ASN A 28 2.14 -9.58 29.28
CA ASN A 28 2.71 -8.44 28.55
C ASN A 28 2.35 -7.07 29.15
N ALA A 29 2.32 -6.92 30.48
CA ALA A 29 2.40 -5.58 31.09
C ALA A 29 3.68 -4.82 30.64
N GLU A 30 4.78 -5.54 30.36
CA GLU A 30 5.99 -5.00 29.75
C GLU A 30 5.81 -4.59 28.29
N LEU A 31 4.99 -5.29 27.49
CA LEU A 31 4.70 -4.91 26.11
C LEU A 31 3.82 -3.66 26.00
N LYS A 32 2.99 -3.33 26.99
CA LYS A 32 2.24 -2.06 27.01
C LYS A 32 3.18 -0.85 27.04
N ASN A 33 4.23 -0.91 27.82
CA ASN A 33 5.24 0.16 27.87
C ASN A 33 6.08 0.20 26.58
N ASN A 34 6.42 -0.96 26.00
CA ASN A 34 7.19 -1.03 24.75
C ASN A 34 6.36 -0.60 23.52
N ASN A 35 5.07 -0.92 23.45
CA ASN A 35 4.20 -0.49 22.35
C ASN A 35 3.99 1.03 22.35
N ASN A 36 3.82 1.66 23.50
CA ASN A 36 3.75 3.12 23.60
C ASN A 36 5.06 3.76 23.12
N ASN A 37 6.20 3.18 23.43
CA ASN A 37 7.50 3.65 22.96
C ASN A 37 7.65 3.49 21.44
N LEU A 38 7.21 2.36 20.85
CA LEU A 38 7.25 2.14 19.40
C LEU A 38 6.38 3.16 18.64
N PHE A 39 5.13 3.38 19.07
CA PHE A 39 4.26 4.37 18.43
C PHE A 39 4.81 5.79 18.58
N GLN A 40 5.39 6.14 19.72
CA GLN A 40 6.06 7.43 19.91
C GLN A 40 7.26 7.57 18.97
N GLN A 41 8.10 6.54 18.84
CA GLN A 41 9.23 6.54 17.90
C GLN A 41 8.77 6.75 16.45
N ILE A 42 7.75 5.99 15.99
CA ILE A 42 7.16 6.16 14.65
C ILE A 42 6.64 7.59 14.46
N TYR A 43 5.93 8.13 15.44
CA TYR A 43 5.41 9.50 15.39
C TYR A 43 6.53 10.55 15.29
N HIS A 44 7.58 10.43 16.10
CA HIS A 44 8.74 11.32 16.03
C HIS A 44 9.46 11.25 14.68
N GLN A 45 9.64 10.04 14.13
CA GLN A 45 10.24 9.84 12.81
C GLN A 45 9.39 10.49 11.70
N LEU A 46 8.07 10.29 11.72
CA LEU A 46 7.16 10.89 10.75
C LEU A 46 7.18 12.43 10.83
N ASN A 47 7.18 13.01 12.01
CA ASN A 47 7.26 14.46 12.21
C ASN A 47 8.59 15.04 11.72
N ALA A 48 9.69 14.36 11.98
CA ALA A 48 11.00 14.77 11.48
C ALA A 48 11.06 14.77 9.93
N LEU A 49 10.38 13.81 9.29
CA LEU A 49 10.32 13.69 7.84
C LEU A 49 9.34 14.68 7.18
N ASP A 50 8.31 15.15 7.88
CA ASP A 50 7.31 16.09 7.33
C ASP A 50 7.90 17.45 6.99
N ASN A 51 8.95 17.88 7.69
CA ASN A 51 9.65 19.15 7.46
C ASN A 51 10.63 19.11 6.27
N VAL A 52 10.83 17.95 5.64
CA VAL A 52 11.78 17.86 4.52
C VAL A 52 11.11 18.27 3.21
N ASN A 53 11.62 19.34 2.61
CA ASN A 53 11.19 19.80 1.30
C ASN A 53 11.51 18.77 0.21
N PHE A 54 10.54 18.48 -0.64
CA PHE A 54 10.69 17.60 -1.79
C PHE A 54 10.93 18.43 -3.05
N LYS A 55 12.02 18.15 -3.74
CA LYS A 55 12.20 18.62 -5.11
C LYS A 55 11.51 17.63 -6.04
N SER A 56 10.54 18.08 -6.80
CA SER A 56 9.87 17.26 -7.82
C SER A 56 9.81 18.01 -9.14
N ASN A 57 10.16 17.34 -10.23
CA ASN A 57 10.01 17.84 -11.58
C ASN A 57 8.69 17.29 -12.15
N LEU A 58 7.81 18.18 -12.58
CA LEU A 58 6.53 17.83 -13.20
C LEU A 58 6.69 17.80 -14.73
N SER A 59 6.26 16.70 -15.34
CA SER A 59 6.02 16.61 -16.78
C SER A 59 4.59 16.18 -17.07
N VAL A 60 4.06 16.58 -18.22
CA VAL A 60 2.72 16.19 -18.67
C VAL A 60 2.87 15.45 -19.99
N ASN A 61 2.38 14.22 -20.04
CA ASN A 61 2.54 13.32 -21.18
C ASN A 61 1.18 12.78 -21.65
N SER A 62 1.12 12.33 -22.89
CA SER A 62 0.03 11.49 -23.38
C SER A 62 0.06 10.10 -22.70
N PHE A 63 -1.06 9.41 -22.75
CA PHE A 63 -1.14 8.04 -22.21
C PHE A 63 -0.16 7.11 -22.94
N LYS A 64 0.57 6.32 -22.15
CA LYS A 64 1.32 5.16 -22.59
C LYS A 64 0.93 3.98 -21.71
N THR A 65 0.74 2.83 -22.30
CA THR A 65 0.51 1.59 -21.57
C THR A 65 1.72 1.22 -20.71
N PHE A 66 1.53 0.40 -19.72
CA PHE A 66 2.57 -0.12 -18.82
C PHE A 66 2.27 -1.58 -18.49
N GLU A 67 3.30 -2.33 -18.11
CA GLU A 67 3.23 -3.79 -17.98
C GLU A 67 2.19 -4.25 -16.95
N LEU A 68 2.21 -3.62 -15.76
CA LEU A 68 1.31 -3.99 -14.65
C LEU A 68 -0.17 -3.84 -15.01
N LEU A 69 -0.52 -3.01 -16.02
CA LEU A 69 -1.91 -2.85 -16.49
C LEU A 69 -2.47 -4.14 -17.09
N SER A 70 -1.61 -5.05 -17.58
CA SER A 70 -2.02 -6.36 -18.11
C SER A 70 -2.50 -7.32 -17.02
N SER A 71 -2.11 -7.08 -15.75
CA SER A 71 -2.38 -7.95 -14.61
C SER A 71 -3.85 -8.38 -14.52
N SER A 72 -4.10 -9.67 -14.28
CA SER A 72 -5.44 -10.22 -14.07
C SER A 72 -6.11 -9.71 -12.79
N PHE A 73 -5.33 -9.15 -11.86
CA PHE A 73 -5.84 -8.58 -10.60
C PHE A 73 -6.54 -7.22 -10.79
N ILE A 74 -6.38 -6.58 -11.95
CA ILE A 74 -7.08 -5.33 -12.27
C ILE A 74 -8.38 -5.64 -13.02
N PRO A 75 -9.55 -5.19 -12.50
CA PRO A 75 -10.83 -5.42 -13.16
C PRO A 75 -10.87 -4.85 -14.58
N LYS A 76 -11.51 -5.57 -15.51
CA LYS A 76 -11.58 -5.19 -16.92
C LYS A 76 -12.12 -3.78 -17.15
N HIS A 77 -13.17 -3.37 -16.41
CA HIS A 77 -13.76 -2.03 -16.53
C HIS A 77 -12.77 -0.94 -16.07
N ILE A 78 -11.95 -1.19 -15.06
CA ILE A 78 -10.89 -0.28 -14.61
C ILE A 78 -9.81 -0.13 -15.68
N LYS A 79 -9.38 -1.23 -16.31
CA LYS A 79 -8.42 -1.18 -17.44
C LYS A 79 -8.95 -0.30 -18.58
N ILE A 80 -10.24 -0.41 -18.91
CA ILE A 80 -10.90 0.43 -19.93
C ILE A 80 -10.87 1.91 -19.53
N GLU A 81 -11.16 2.24 -18.25
CA GLU A 81 -11.08 3.62 -17.76
C GLU A 81 -9.65 4.18 -17.86
N ILE A 82 -8.65 3.40 -17.46
CA ILE A 82 -7.24 3.81 -17.52
C ILE A 82 -6.82 4.05 -18.97
N ASN A 83 -7.19 3.17 -19.89
CA ASN A 83 -6.88 3.29 -21.33
C ASN A 83 -7.53 4.53 -21.99
N LYS A 84 -8.62 5.07 -21.43
CA LYS A 84 -9.24 6.32 -21.86
C LYS A 84 -8.58 7.58 -21.31
N THR A 85 -7.49 7.44 -20.55
CA THR A 85 -6.73 8.58 -20.00
C THR A 85 -6.10 9.40 -21.13
N LYS A 86 -6.34 10.70 -21.12
CA LYS A 86 -5.76 11.63 -22.10
C LYS A 86 -4.45 12.26 -21.64
N LYS A 87 -4.31 12.51 -20.32
CA LYS A 87 -3.16 13.19 -19.75
C LYS A 87 -2.63 12.47 -18.53
N ILE A 88 -1.30 12.30 -18.48
CA ILE A 88 -0.57 11.77 -17.34
C ILE A 88 0.32 12.88 -16.79
N TYR A 89 0.13 13.19 -15.52
CA TYR A 89 1.01 14.10 -14.77
C TYR A 89 2.04 13.26 -14.04
N THR A 90 3.31 13.37 -14.46
CA THR A 90 4.42 12.60 -13.90
C THR A 90 5.27 13.50 -13.03
N TYR A 91 5.40 13.17 -11.77
CA TYR A 91 6.32 13.79 -10.81
C TYR A 91 7.53 12.87 -10.65
N LYS A 92 8.71 13.36 -11.06
CA LYS A 92 10.00 12.70 -10.81
C LYS A 92 10.57 13.25 -9.52
N CYS A 93 10.84 12.38 -8.56
CA CYS A 93 11.35 12.74 -7.24
C CYS A 93 12.58 11.88 -6.91
N ASN A 94 13.56 12.49 -6.28
CA ASN A 94 14.70 11.77 -5.71
C ASN A 94 14.62 11.86 -4.19
N ILE A 95 14.93 10.78 -3.51
CA ILE A 95 15.07 10.77 -2.06
C ILE A 95 16.54 11.04 -1.75
N ASN A 96 16.79 12.03 -0.88
CA ASN A 96 18.14 12.33 -0.42
C ASN A 96 18.77 11.06 0.18
N ASN A 97 20.04 10.83 -0.11
CA ASN A 97 20.82 9.66 0.32
C ASN A 97 20.34 8.31 -0.24
N SER A 98 19.56 8.30 -1.31
CA SER A 98 19.19 7.08 -2.03
C SER A 98 19.43 7.25 -3.52
N ASN A 99 20.01 6.24 -4.17
CA ASN A 99 20.13 6.19 -5.63
C ASN A 99 18.80 5.85 -6.32
N THR A 100 17.72 5.68 -5.56
CA THR A 100 16.41 5.32 -6.09
C THR A 100 15.69 6.53 -6.67
N THR A 101 15.29 6.45 -7.93
CA THR A 101 14.41 7.43 -8.57
C THR A 101 12.95 7.02 -8.41
N ILE A 102 12.09 7.96 -8.01
CA ILE A 102 10.66 7.73 -7.82
C ILE A 102 9.88 8.49 -8.87
N TYR A 103 8.98 7.79 -9.55
CA TYR A 103 8.03 8.36 -10.49
C TYR A 103 6.61 8.19 -9.96
N ILE A 104 5.90 9.30 -9.75
CA ILE A 104 4.49 9.28 -9.35
C ILE A 104 3.67 9.82 -10.51
N LYS A 105 2.83 8.96 -11.10
CA LYS A 105 2.07 9.23 -12.31
C LYS A 105 0.58 9.29 -12.00
N PHE A 106 -0.03 10.47 -12.14
CA PHE A 106 -1.47 10.66 -11.99
C PHE A 106 -2.16 10.58 -13.35
N TYR A 107 -3.07 9.63 -13.47
CA TYR A 107 -3.89 9.40 -14.65
C TYR A 107 -5.16 10.22 -14.55
N VAL A 108 -5.27 11.29 -15.36
CA VAL A 108 -6.39 12.21 -15.32
C VAL A 108 -7.31 12.00 -16.53
N SER A 109 -8.54 11.65 -16.25
CA SER A 109 -9.59 11.39 -17.23
C SER A 109 -10.95 11.85 -16.70
N GLU A 110 -12.00 11.67 -17.47
CA GLU A 110 -13.39 11.89 -17.00
C GLU A 110 -13.77 10.98 -15.83
N TYR A 111 -13.16 9.79 -15.73
CA TYR A 111 -13.37 8.81 -14.65
C TYR A 111 -12.54 9.09 -13.41
N SER A 112 -11.39 9.74 -13.60
CA SER A 112 -10.42 10.05 -12.55
C SER A 112 -10.05 11.53 -12.58
N LYS A 113 -10.95 12.37 -12.04
CA LYS A 113 -10.76 13.83 -11.98
C LYS A 113 -9.94 14.20 -10.75
N ILE A 114 -8.62 14.36 -10.92
CA ILE A 114 -7.69 14.76 -9.86
C ILE A 114 -7.09 16.12 -10.24
N THR A 115 -7.46 17.18 -9.52
CA THR A 115 -6.91 18.52 -9.73
C THR A 115 -5.41 18.56 -9.35
N ILE A 116 -4.66 19.52 -9.90
CA ILE A 116 -3.23 19.71 -9.56
C ILE A 116 -3.04 19.95 -8.06
N THR A 117 -3.93 20.73 -7.43
CA THR A 117 -3.89 20.94 -5.98
C THR A 117 -4.02 19.63 -5.22
N LYS A 118 -4.96 18.76 -5.63
CA LYS A 118 -5.13 17.44 -5.02
C LYS A 118 -3.95 16.53 -5.27
N GLN A 119 -3.36 16.57 -6.48
CA GLN A 119 -2.13 15.82 -6.80
C GLN A 119 -1.00 16.22 -5.85
N LYS A 120 -0.78 17.53 -5.63
CA LYS A 120 0.27 18.02 -4.71
C LYS A 120 0.05 17.57 -3.26
N GLN A 121 -1.22 17.59 -2.78
CA GLN A 121 -1.56 17.08 -1.45
C GLN A 121 -1.30 15.58 -1.32
N MET A 122 -1.65 14.80 -2.34
CA MET A 122 -1.38 13.36 -2.38
C MET A 122 0.12 13.09 -2.47
N LEU A 123 0.83 13.83 -3.33
CA LEU A 123 2.28 13.74 -3.50
C LEU A 123 3.01 13.89 -2.16
N LYS A 124 2.66 14.92 -1.36
CA LYS A 124 3.24 15.11 -0.02
C LYS A 124 3.07 13.86 0.85
N LYS A 125 1.86 13.30 0.91
CA LYS A 125 1.57 12.09 1.70
C LYS A 125 2.33 10.85 1.19
N ILE A 126 2.36 10.66 -0.13
CA ILE A 126 3.06 9.54 -0.75
C ILE A 126 4.56 9.59 -0.44
N LEU A 127 5.17 10.76 -0.64
CA LEU A 127 6.61 10.93 -0.40
C LEU A 127 6.98 10.81 1.07
N LEU A 128 6.13 11.27 1.98
CA LEU A 128 6.33 11.07 3.42
C LEU A 128 6.37 9.57 3.78
N VAL A 129 5.38 8.80 3.30
CA VAL A 129 5.34 7.35 3.52
C VAL A 129 6.56 6.66 2.91
N ILE A 130 6.92 6.98 1.67
CA ILE A 130 8.08 6.37 1.02
C ILE A 130 9.35 6.67 1.82
N LYS A 131 9.58 7.92 2.25
CA LYS A 131 10.74 8.26 3.08
C LYS A 131 10.76 7.47 4.38
N PHE A 132 9.61 7.34 5.05
CA PHE A 132 9.50 6.56 6.26
C PHE A 132 9.87 5.09 6.02
N LEU A 133 9.30 4.47 4.99
CA LEU A 133 9.59 3.07 4.65
C LEU A 133 11.06 2.86 4.21
N PHE A 134 11.67 3.87 3.58
CA PHE A 134 13.08 3.82 3.18
C PHE A 134 14.05 3.79 4.37
N LEU A 135 13.63 4.18 5.58
CA LEU A 135 14.45 3.99 6.80
C LEU A 135 14.63 2.51 7.14
N TYR A 136 13.71 1.67 6.69
CA TYR A 136 13.67 0.24 7.05
C TYR A 136 14.00 -0.70 5.89
N LYS A 137 14.06 -0.20 4.65
CA LYS A 137 14.38 -1.05 3.50
C LYS A 137 15.83 -1.52 3.54
N SER A 138 16.09 -2.75 3.08
CA SER A 138 17.46 -3.22 2.85
C SER A 138 18.12 -2.47 1.68
N ASN A 139 19.45 -2.31 1.72
CA ASN A 139 20.19 -1.42 0.81
C ASN A 139 20.14 -1.80 -0.68
N ASN A 140 19.72 -3.01 -1.06
CA ASN A 140 19.88 -3.53 -2.43
C ASN A 140 18.59 -3.81 -3.19
N THR A 141 17.44 -3.24 -2.79
CA THR A 141 16.17 -3.76 -3.27
C THR A 141 15.57 -3.05 -4.47
N ILE A 142 15.77 -1.76 -4.66
CA ILE A 142 15.03 -1.04 -5.71
C ILE A 142 15.83 0.10 -6.32
N ASN A 143 15.94 0.12 -7.66
CA ASN A 143 16.59 1.20 -8.42
C ASN A 143 15.60 2.30 -8.77
N ASN A 144 14.44 1.91 -9.29
CA ASN A 144 13.37 2.82 -9.65
C ASN A 144 12.05 2.34 -9.04
N LEU A 145 11.22 3.29 -8.60
CA LEU A 145 9.87 3.02 -8.14
C LEU A 145 8.88 3.87 -8.93
N THR A 146 8.00 3.22 -9.68
CA THR A 146 6.92 3.89 -10.39
C THR A 146 5.58 3.62 -9.70
N ILE A 147 4.88 4.68 -9.31
CA ILE A 147 3.55 4.60 -8.69
C ILE A 147 2.53 5.21 -9.65
N HIS A 148 1.62 4.37 -10.14
CA HIS A 148 0.51 4.77 -11.00
C HIS A 148 -0.73 5.03 -10.14
N ILE A 149 -1.35 6.20 -10.29
CA ILE A 149 -2.52 6.61 -9.50
C ILE A 149 -3.68 6.92 -10.44
N HIS A 150 -4.68 6.05 -10.43
CA HIS A 150 -5.95 6.22 -11.11
C HIS A 150 -7.07 6.13 -10.06
N MET A 151 -7.78 7.22 -9.83
CA MET A 151 -8.78 7.30 -8.77
C MET A 151 -10.18 7.00 -9.31
N SER A 152 -10.41 5.77 -9.77
CA SER A 152 -11.74 5.31 -10.17
C SER A 152 -12.75 5.45 -9.02
N LYS A 153 -13.97 5.80 -9.37
CA LYS A 153 -15.10 5.88 -8.42
C LYS A 153 -15.76 4.53 -8.16
N HIS A 154 -15.44 3.51 -8.96
CA HIS A 154 -15.96 2.15 -8.77
C HIS A 154 -15.47 1.58 -7.44
N LYS A 155 -16.42 1.35 -6.54
CA LYS A 155 -16.15 0.73 -5.24
C LYS A 155 -16.02 -0.79 -5.37
N LYS A 156 -15.39 -1.40 -4.40
CA LYS A 156 -15.50 -2.85 -4.16
C LYS A 156 -16.94 -3.17 -3.73
N PHE A 157 -17.39 -4.34 -4.05
CA PHE A 157 -18.67 -4.84 -3.58
C PHE A 157 -18.53 -6.27 -3.09
N LEU A 158 -19.28 -6.61 -2.07
CA LEU A 158 -19.33 -7.98 -1.56
C LEU A 158 -20.05 -8.90 -2.55
N PRO A 159 -19.70 -10.19 -2.59
CA PRO A 159 -20.49 -11.19 -3.31
C PRO A 159 -21.94 -11.16 -2.83
N LYS A 160 -22.86 -11.47 -3.74
CA LYS A 160 -24.30 -11.51 -3.41
C LYS A 160 -24.64 -12.73 -2.58
N ASN A 161 -23.96 -13.86 -2.83
CA ASN A 161 -24.18 -15.12 -2.15
C ASN A 161 -22.94 -15.55 -1.38
N ASN A 162 -23.11 -16.27 -0.28
CA ASN A 162 -21.99 -16.77 0.53
C ASN A 162 -21.15 -17.84 -0.19
N THR A 163 -21.65 -18.41 -1.29
CA THR A 163 -20.98 -19.40 -2.13
C THR A 163 -20.18 -18.77 -3.27
N ASP A 164 -20.34 -17.47 -3.51
CA ASP A 164 -19.64 -16.80 -4.61
C ASP A 164 -18.14 -16.72 -4.31
N ILE A 165 -17.34 -17.05 -5.32
CA ILE A 165 -15.88 -16.94 -5.22
C ILE A 165 -15.48 -15.47 -5.30
N LEU A 166 -14.66 -15.03 -4.34
CA LEU A 166 -14.08 -13.69 -4.34
C LEU A 166 -13.16 -13.47 -5.56
N ASN A 167 -13.34 -12.35 -6.21
CA ASN A 167 -12.53 -11.96 -7.38
C ASN A 167 -12.04 -10.50 -7.26
N GLN A 168 -11.32 -10.02 -8.28
CA GLN A 168 -10.73 -8.69 -8.31
C GLN A 168 -11.74 -7.54 -8.09
N ASN A 169 -13.03 -7.75 -8.35
CA ASN A 169 -14.06 -6.73 -8.12
C ASN A 169 -14.40 -6.58 -6.62
N ASN A 170 -14.21 -7.65 -5.86
CA ASN A 170 -14.57 -7.72 -4.45
C ASN A 170 -13.45 -7.21 -3.54
N VAL A 171 -12.19 -7.53 -3.86
CA VAL A 171 -11.08 -7.39 -2.91
C VAL A 171 -10.01 -6.38 -3.34
N ASN A 172 -9.68 -6.27 -4.63
CA ASN A 172 -8.51 -5.52 -5.04
C ASN A 172 -8.79 -4.02 -5.20
N THR A 173 -7.87 -3.19 -4.75
CA THR A 173 -7.85 -1.71 -4.90
C THR A 173 -6.55 -1.26 -5.56
N ALA A 174 -5.52 -2.09 -5.50
CA ALA A 174 -4.20 -1.87 -6.05
C ALA A 174 -3.54 -3.18 -6.44
N VAL A 175 -2.40 -3.09 -7.09
CA VAL A 175 -1.53 -4.22 -7.44
C VAL A 175 -0.09 -3.72 -7.50
N THR A 176 0.87 -4.54 -7.09
CA THR A 176 2.30 -4.27 -7.20
C THR A 176 3.10 -5.52 -7.57
N TYR A 177 4.30 -5.32 -8.09
CA TYR A 177 5.33 -6.35 -8.13
C TYR A 177 6.14 -6.32 -6.84
N ALA A 178 6.13 -7.42 -6.10
CA ALA A 178 6.86 -7.52 -4.84
C ALA A 178 8.37 -7.64 -5.10
N CYS A 179 9.18 -6.93 -4.32
CA CYS A 179 10.64 -7.06 -4.30
C CYS A 179 11.35 -6.87 -5.65
N ALA A 180 10.75 -6.19 -6.61
CA ALA A 180 11.35 -5.98 -7.92
C ALA A 180 12.39 -4.86 -7.89
N LYS A 181 13.51 -5.01 -8.63
CA LYS A 181 14.53 -3.94 -8.77
C LYS A 181 13.95 -2.70 -9.45
N GLU A 182 13.07 -2.90 -10.42
CA GLU A 182 12.23 -1.87 -11.04
C GLU A 182 10.83 -2.03 -10.47
N GLY A 183 10.57 -1.34 -9.34
CA GLY A 183 9.31 -1.44 -8.63
C GLY A 183 8.19 -0.73 -9.39
N GLU A 184 7.07 -1.39 -9.54
CA GLU A 184 5.88 -0.83 -10.15
C GLU A 184 4.65 -1.15 -9.28
N CYS A 185 3.85 -0.11 -9.00
CA CYS A 185 2.65 -0.20 -8.19
C CYS A 185 1.54 0.60 -8.85
N ILE A 186 0.32 0.07 -8.89
CA ILE A 186 -0.85 0.82 -9.33
C ILE A 186 -1.94 0.86 -8.26
N ILE A 187 -2.39 2.06 -7.93
CA ILE A 187 -3.57 2.33 -7.11
C ILE A 187 -4.68 2.77 -8.06
N TYR A 188 -5.73 1.96 -8.22
CA TYR A 188 -6.74 2.20 -9.24
C TYR A 188 -8.15 2.51 -8.71
N ARG A 189 -8.38 2.46 -7.39
CA ARG A 189 -9.63 2.87 -6.76
C ARG A 189 -9.43 4.03 -5.80
N LYS A 190 -10.43 4.90 -5.70
CA LYS A 190 -10.41 6.04 -4.78
C LYS A 190 -10.60 5.62 -3.32
N GLU A 191 -11.40 4.58 -3.09
CA GLU A 191 -11.62 4.08 -1.73
C GLU A 191 -10.34 3.50 -1.15
N GLU A 192 -10.07 3.77 0.11
CA GLU A 192 -8.91 3.26 0.87
C GLU A 192 -7.53 3.48 0.22
N TRP A 193 -7.43 4.37 -0.79
CA TRP A 193 -6.23 4.54 -1.62
C TRP A 193 -4.94 4.68 -0.81
N PHE A 194 -4.99 5.41 0.31
CA PHE A 194 -3.79 5.70 1.12
C PHE A 194 -3.36 4.49 1.96
N LYS A 195 -4.32 3.80 2.57
CA LYS A 195 -4.08 2.55 3.29
C LYS A 195 -3.48 1.48 2.37
N VAL A 196 -4.07 1.34 1.19
CA VAL A 196 -3.64 0.36 0.20
C VAL A 196 -2.28 0.75 -0.39
N LEU A 197 -1.99 2.03 -0.59
CA LEU A 197 -0.66 2.49 -0.99
C LEU A 197 0.42 2.02 0.00
N ILE A 198 0.19 2.17 1.30
CA ILE A 198 1.14 1.71 2.32
C ILE A 198 1.36 0.20 2.20
N HIS A 199 0.28 -0.57 2.04
CA HIS A 199 0.33 -2.02 1.87
C HIS A 199 1.17 -2.41 0.64
N GLU A 200 0.89 -1.84 -0.53
CA GLU A 200 1.62 -2.14 -1.77
C GLU A 200 3.10 -1.71 -1.69
N LEU A 201 3.38 -0.61 -1.02
CA LEU A 201 4.77 -0.16 -0.82
C LEU A 201 5.55 -1.11 0.09
N MET A 202 4.92 -1.73 1.09
CA MET A 202 5.59 -2.76 1.90
C MET A 202 6.00 -3.96 1.04
N HIS A 203 5.14 -4.43 0.14
CA HIS A 203 5.47 -5.47 -0.85
C HIS A 203 6.59 -5.03 -1.80
N SER A 204 6.45 -3.84 -2.42
CA SER A 204 7.43 -3.33 -3.39
C SER A 204 8.83 -3.18 -2.79
N LEU A 205 8.91 -2.76 -1.52
CA LEU A 205 10.17 -2.50 -0.81
C LEU A 205 10.71 -3.71 -0.04
N CYS A 206 10.11 -4.89 -0.18
CA CYS A 206 10.48 -6.10 0.57
C CYS A 206 10.45 -5.90 2.10
N LEU A 207 9.50 -5.15 2.61
CA LEU A 207 9.32 -4.90 4.05
C LEU A 207 8.34 -5.89 4.70
N ASP A 208 7.90 -6.87 3.95
CA ASP A 208 7.02 -7.95 4.39
C ASP A 208 7.69 -9.32 4.14
N PHE A 209 6.91 -10.39 4.29
CA PHE A 209 7.39 -11.75 4.11
C PHE A 209 7.34 -12.23 2.64
N SER A 210 7.11 -11.35 1.65
CA SER A 210 7.00 -11.73 0.22
C SER A 210 8.26 -12.41 -0.34
N SER A 211 9.44 -12.05 0.19
CA SER A 211 10.72 -12.64 -0.20
C SER A 211 11.14 -13.84 0.66
N PHE A 212 10.32 -14.23 1.65
CA PHE A 212 10.69 -15.26 2.59
C PHE A 212 10.68 -16.65 1.96
N ASN A 213 11.78 -17.38 2.07
CA ASN A 213 11.89 -18.76 1.55
C ASN A 213 11.28 -19.76 2.53
N TYR A 214 10.01 -20.10 2.34
CA TYR A 214 9.27 -21.06 3.17
C TYR A 214 9.82 -22.49 3.13
N THR A 215 10.66 -22.84 2.17
CA THR A 215 11.27 -24.19 2.09
C THR A 215 12.21 -24.47 3.26
N LEU A 216 12.79 -23.42 3.85
CA LEU A 216 13.63 -23.54 5.04
C LEU A 216 12.84 -23.91 6.31
N LEU A 217 11.57 -23.54 6.38
CA LEU A 217 10.68 -23.88 7.51
C LEU A 217 10.19 -25.34 7.43
N LYS A 218 9.97 -25.88 6.23
CA LYS A 218 9.54 -27.28 6.05
C LYS A 218 10.62 -28.26 6.50
N LYS A 219 11.91 -27.93 6.39
CA LYS A 219 13.01 -28.81 6.83
C LYS A 219 13.16 -28.95 8.35
N LYS A 220 12.62 -28.00 9.16
CA LYS A 220 12.69 -28.09 10.63
C LYS A 220 11.58 -28.90 11.29
N ASN A 221 10.51 -29.20 10.55
CA ASN A 221 9.37 -29.99 11.08
C ASN A 221 9.42 -31.48 10.70
N THR A 222 10.53 -31.96 10.12
CA THR A 222 10.75 -33.36 9.72
C THR A 222 11.93 -34.00 10.46
N GLN A 223 12.29 -33.47 11.64
CA GLN A 223 13.23 -34.12 12.58
C GLN A 223 12.53 -34.46 13.88
#